data_f6e3c12838565a3eb0ec0a27954a997b
#
_entry.id   f6e3c12838565a3eb0ec0a27954a997b
#
_cell.length_a   1.000
_cell.length_b   1.000
_cell.length_c   1.000
_cell.angle_alpha   90.00
_cell.angle_beta   90.00
_cell.angle_gamma   90.00
#
_symmetry.space_group_name_H-M   'P 1'
#
loop_
_entity.id
_entity.type
_entity.pdbx_description
1 polymer ?
#
loop_
_entity_poly.entity_id
_entity_poly.type
_entity_poly.pdbx_seq_one_letter_code
_entity_poly.pdbx_strand_id
1 'polypeptide(L)'
;MGSPAEAISSRCFYAEKGVIGCIMIDEKCLDIATEMVKPQDFLNRNAEVVFKAMLTLRERSCPINMATILTIVGGDEFFNQNDGLQYLITSSAEIGHANGIQQYCKIVRSESIHRKLNAFADKIKANDWSTVEDADSEVARLGDELDTITDVSAVAPWSRFTDIAEKVLIEMLSPEPPCYIKTGLCDLDAMLQLKPGTLTILAARPSVGKSALATNIMTHIAFRLQLPVTLFSLEMSKAEVVKRIISSESGVNGSAIEKKKLSETEYGRILDVARMYKDADIFIDDTSGLDISVLRERARRLHRQHGICCLIVDYLQLMMSDTKRISSSNREQEVARISRGLKMIAMDLHIPVIALSQLSRNVESRADKHPILSDLRESGAIEQDADNVLFLHREKEEGKEHDADLDIAKQRSGPTGRIKLYWNGAITKFTCLDDRF
;
A
#
# COMPACT_ATOMS: atom_id res chain seq x y z
N MET A 1 29.75 37.53 5.89
CA MET A 1 29.25 36.15 5.64
C MET A 1 27.75 36.19 5.85
N GLY A 2 26.94 36.07 4.79
CA GLY A 2 25.48 36.09 4.90
C GLY A 2 24.97 34.92 5.74
N SER A 3 23.80 35.06 6.34
CA SER A 3 23.19 34.00 7.14
C SER A 3 22.87 32.77 6.25
N PRO A 4 22.84 31.54 6.81
CA PRO A 4 22.45 30.36 6.03
C PRO A 4 21.09 30.53 5.30
N ALA A 5 20.17 31.31 5.87
CA ALA A 5 18.88 31.61 5.27
C ALA A 5 18.99 32.51 4.03
N GLU A 6 19.90 33.47 4.00
CA GLU A 6 20.16 34.35 2.84
C GLU A 6 20.81 33.56 1.68
N ALA A 7 21.70 32.60 2.00
CA ALA A 7 22.32 31.72 1.00
C ALA A 7 21.29 30.74 0.35
N ILE A 8 20.35 30.22 1.14
CA ILE A 8 19.27 29.35 0.67
C ILE A 8 18.31 30.15 -0.21
N SER A 9 17.91 31.35 0.19
CA SER A 9 17.03 32.22 -0.59
C SER A 9 17.63 32.58 -1.94
N SER A 10 18.92 32.89 -2.01
CA SER A 10 19.60 33.21 -3.26
C SER A 10 19.69 32.00 -4.20
N ARG A 11 19.97 30.80 -3.66
CA ARG A 11 20.02 29.55 -4.46
C ARG A 11 18.67 29.21 -5.08
N CYS A 12 17.57 29.36 -4.32
CA CYS A 12 16.22 29.16 -4.83
C CYS A 12 15.89 30.13 -5.96
N PHE A 13 16.18 31.40 -5.76
CA PHE A 13 15.94 32.45 -6.76
C PHE A 13 16.65 32.20 -8.10
N TYR A 14 17.91 31.76 -8.09
CA TYR A 14 18.64 31.37 -9.31
C TYR A 14 18.03 30.11 -9.97
N ALA A 15 17.57 29.13 -9.17
CA ALA A 15 16.95 27.94 -9.70
C ALA A 15 15.60 28.24 -10.39
N GLU A 16 14.80 29.14 -9.80
CA GLU A 16 13.54 29.59 -10.38
C GLU A 16 13.74 30.30 -11.73
N LYS A 17 14.71 31.22 -11.81
CA LYS A 17 15.13 31.83 -13.08
C LYS A 17 15.61 30.76 -14.08
N GLY A 18 16.34 29.75 -13.57
CA GLY A 18 16.82 28.63 -14.35
C GLY A 18 15.69 27.84 -15.03
N VAL A 19 14.61 27.58 -14.30
CA VAL A 19 13.43 26.90 -14.86
C VAL A 19 12.80 27.73 -15.98
N ILE A 20 12.52 29.01 -15.71
CA ILE A 20 11.90 29.92 -16.69
C ILE A 20 12.80 30.10 -17.94
N GLY A 21 14.11 30.33 -17.72
CA GLY A 21 15.07 30.51 -18.81
C GLY A 21 15.23 29.26 -19.69
N CYS A 22 15.31 28.06 -19.13
CA CYS A 22 15.38 26.82 -19.87
C CYS A 22 14.14 26.63 -20.78
N ILE A 23 12.95 26.91 -20.28
CA ILE A 23 11.70 26.81 -21.06
C ILE A 23 11.66 27.80 -22.18
N MET A 24 12.19 29.01 -21.99
CA MET A 24 12.27 30.03 -23.04
C MET A 24 13.27 29.67 -24.15
N ILE A 25 14.31 28.88 -23.85
CA ILE A 25 15.30 28.40 -24.81
C ILE A 25 14.75 27.19 -25.59
N ASP A 26 14.12 26.24 -24.87
CA ASP A 26 13.52 25.04 -25.47
C ASP A 26 12.17 24.76 -24.80
N GLU A 27 11.09 24.95 -25.55
CA GLU A 27 9.72 24.73 -25.06
C GLU A 27 9.46 23.32 -24.55
N LYS A 28 10.24 22.31 -24.98
CA LYS A 28 10.16 20.94 -24.46
C LYS A 28 10.52 20.84 -22.98
N CYS A 29 11.29 21.78 -22.47
CA CYS A 29 11.61 21.86 -21.05
C CYS A 29 10.37 22.09 -20.18
N LEU A 30 9.29 22.66 -20.74
CA LEU A 30 8.03 22.81 -20.01
C LEU A 30 7.41 21.47 -19.65
N ASP A 31 7.47 20.48 -20.54
CA ASP A 31 6.95 19.13 -20.28
C ASP A 31 7.68 18.49 -19.09
N ILE A 32 9.01 18.63 -19.02
CA ILE A 32 9.82 18.16 -17.89
C ILE A 32 9.51 18.95 -16.61
N ALA A 33 9.36 20.27 -16.72
CA ALA A 33 9.08 21.11 -15.57
C ALA A 33 7.72 20.82 -14.95
N THR A 34 6.67 20.58 -15.76
CA THR A 34 5.31 20.26 -15.29
C THR A 34 5.23 18.94 -14.55
N GLU A 35 6.10 17.99 -14.83
CA GLU A 35 6.22 16.73 -14.10
C GLU A 35 6.84 16.91 -12.69
N MET A 36 7.64 17.97 -12.50
CA MET A 36 8.46 18.12 -11.30
C MET A 36 8.01 19.23 -10.36
N VAL A 37 7.45 20.32 -10.89
CA VAL A 37 7.08 21.51 -10.13
C VAL A 37 5.70 22.04 -10.54
N LYS A 38 5.00 22.64 -9.58
CA LYS A 38 3.71 23.32 -9.78
C LYS A 38 3.91 24.82 -9.62
N PRO A 39 3.01 25.68 -10.13
CA PRO A 39 3.12 27.14 -9.98
C PRO A 39 3.33 27.59 -8.52
N GLN A 40 2.63 26.96 -7.57
CA GLN A 40 2.74 27.27 -6.15
C GLN A 40 4.06 26.82 -5.49
N ASP A 41 4.94 26.11 -6.19
CA ASP A 41 6.24 25.72 -5.68
C ASP A 41 7.28 26.82 -5.84
N PHE A 42 7.00 27.83 -6.66
CA PHE A 42 7.86 29.00 -6.81
C PHE A 42 7.73 29.95 -5.61
N LEU A 43 8.84 30.43 -5.10
CA LEU A 43 8.90 31.45 -4.03
C LEU A 43 8.64 32.82 -4.59
N ASN A 44 9.25 33.12 -5.76
CA ASN A 44 9.09 34.38 -6.43
C ASN A 44 7.76 34.42 -7.20
N ARG A 45 6.90 35.36 -6.83
CA ARG A 45 5.60 35.50 -7.46
C ARG A 45 5.67 35.84 -8.95
N ASN A 46 6.70 36.55 -9.41
CA ASN A 46 6.90 36.78 -10.83
C ASN A 46 7.17 35.46 -11.57
N ALA A 47 7.98 34.55 -10.97
CA ALA A 47 8.20 33.21 -11.53
C ALA A 47 6.90 32.40 -11.60
N GLU A 48 6.10 32.43 -10.55
CA GLU A 48 4.78 31.77 -10.51
C GLU A 48 3.86 32.28 -11.63
N VAL A 49 3.75 33.60 -11.79
CA VAL A 49 2.90 34.24 -12.83
C VAL A 49 3.40 33.88 -14.22
N VAL A 50 4.70 33.95 -14.47
CA VAL A 50 5.28 33.58 -15.77
C VAL A 50 5.09 32.11 -16.07
N PHE A 51 5.30 31.23 -15.09
CA PHE A 51 5.11 29.79 -15.29
C PHE A 51 3.64 29.45 -15.57
N LYS A 52 2.66 30.08 -14.90
CA LYS A 52 1.23 29.97 -15.22
C LYS A 52 0.92 30.43 -16.65
N ALA A 53 1.54 31.53 -17.10
CA ALA A 53 1.37 32.00 -18.46
C ALA A 53 1.92 31.02 -19.50
N MET A 54 3.07 30.39 -19.22
CA MET A 54 3.65 29.35 -20.07
C MET A 54 2.73 28.12 -20.18
N LEU A 55 2.11 27.68 -19.07
CA LEU A 55 1.11 26.60 -19.07
C LEU A 55 -0.11 26.96 -19.94
N THR A 56 -0.62 28.19 -19.79
CA THR A 56 -1.76 28.68 -20.57
C THR A 56 -1.44 28.76 -22.08
N LEU A 57 -0.21 29.17 -22.44
CA LEU A 57 0.22 29.16 -23.82
C LEU A 57 0.30 27.76 -24.41
N ARG A 58 0.79 26.79 -23.62
CA ARG A 58 0.84 25.37 -24.00
C ARG A 58 -0.55 24.81 -24.28
N GLU A 59 -1.51 25.06 -23.35
CA GLU A 59 -2.92 24.65 -23.51
C GLU A 59 -3.54 25.20 -24.79
N ARG A 60 -3.18 26.42 -25.15
CA ARG A 60 -3.65 27.09 -26.40
C ARG A 60 -2.84 26.71 -27.63
N SER A 61 -1.85 25.82 -27.51
CA SER A 61 -0.93 25.46 -28.60
C SER A 61 -0.22 26.66 -29.23
N CYS A 62 0.05 27.69 -28.42
CA CYS A 62 0.79 28.88 -28.82
C CYS A 62 2.28 28.74 -28.50
N PRO A 63 3.19 29.29 -29.32
CA PRO A 63 4.62 29.24 -29.06
C PRO A 63 4.96 30.01 -27.77
N ILE A 64 5.92 29.49 -26.99
CA ILE A 64 6.37 30.10 -25.73
C ILE A 64 7.60 30.99 -26.00
N ASN A 65 7.37 32.28 -26.09
CA ASN A 65 8.42 33.28 -26.26
C ASN A 65 8.10 34.55 -25.47
N MET A 66 9.05 35.49 -25.43
CA MET A 66 8.91 36.74 -24.69
C MET A 66 7.60 37.48 -25.04
N ALA A 67 7.30 37.61 -26.32
CA ALA A 67 6.14 38.39 -26.79
C ALA A 67 4.82 37.72 -26.38
N THR A 68 4.70 36.40 -26.52
CA THR A 68 3.49 35.65 -26.18
C THR A 68 3.26 35.56 -24.65
N ILE A 69 4.34 35.45 -23.88
CA ILE A 69 4.26 35.52 -22.42
C ILE A 69 3.76 36.89 -21.98
N LEU A 70 4.35 37.96 -22.48
CA LEU A 70 3.93 39.35 -22.17
C LEU A 70 2.48 39.65 -22.54
N THR A 71 1.95 39.01 -23.57
CA THR A 71 0.54 39.16 -23.96
C THR A 71 -0.39 38.61 -22.89
N ILE A 72 0.02 37.53 -22.15
CA ILE A 72 -0.79 36.94 -21.08
C ILE A 72 -0.57 37.67 -19.76
N VAL A 73 0.68 37.94 -19.39
CA VAL A 73 1.00 38.52 -18.06
C VAL A 73 0.81 40.05 -18.06
N GLY A 74 0.64 40.71 -19.18
CA GLY A 74 0.49 42.17 -19.27
C GLY A 74 -0.74 42.74 -18.53
N GLY A 75 -1.74 41.89 -18.23
CA GLY A 75 -2.89 42.24 -17.38
C GLY A 75 -2.70 41.98 -15.92
N ASP A 76 -1.60 41.37 -15.46
CA ASP A 76 -1.32 41.09 -14.06
C ASP A 76 -0.70 42.33 -13.39
N GLU A 77 -1.45 42.93 -12.43
CA GLU A 77 -1.00 44.14 -11.73
C GLU A 77 0.27 43.90 -10.93
N PHE A 78 0.42 42.72 -10.29
CA PHE A 78 1.60 42.40 -9.49
C PHE A 78 2.84 42.35 -10.37
N PHE A 79 2.78 41.65 -11.51
CA PHE A 79 3.87 41.54 -12.47
C PHE A 79 4.32 42.90 -12.97
N ASN A 80 3.38 43.79 -13.31
CA ASN A 80 3.67 45.13 -13.81
C ASN A 80 4.27 46.09 -12.77
N GLN A 81 3.89 45.92 -11.48
CA GLN A 81 4.36 46.80 -10.40
C GLN A 81 5.66 46.32 -9.71
N ASN A 82 6.05 45.05 -9.90
CA ASN A 82 7.17 44.43 -9.17
C ASN A 82 8.25 43.89 -10.13
N ASP A 83 8.69 44.71 -11.07
CA ASP A 83 9.79 44.42 -12.00
C ASP A 83 9.68 43.09 -12.76
N GLY A 84 8.47 42.63 -13.05
CA GLY A 84 8.20 41.34 -13.72
C GLY A 84 8.85 41.26 -15.10
N LEU A 85 8.83 42.36 -15.90
CA LEU A 85 9.53 42.43 -17.18
C LEU A 85 11.04 42.25 -17.02
N GLN A 86 11.65 42.91 -16.03
CA GLN A 86 13.09 42.79 -15.74
C GLN A 86 13.42 41.36 -15.29
N TYR A 87 12.55 40.74 -14.46
CA TYR A 87 12.67 39.33 -14.05
C TYR A 87 12.70 38.41 -15.28
N LEU A 88 11.78 38.57 -16.21
CA LEU A 88 11.68 37.76 -17.44
C LEU A 88 12.90 37.94 -18.34
N ILE A 89 13.35 39.15 -18.53
CA ILE A 89 14.56 39.49 -19.34
C ILE A 89 15.80 38.82 -18.71
N THR A 90 16.00 38.97 -17.40
CA THR A 90 17.18 38.40 -16.72
C THR A 90 17.13 36.88 -16.70
N SER A 91 15.96 36.26 -16.53
CA SER A 91 15.80 34.81 -16.60
C SER A 91 16.17 34.26 -17.99
N SER A 92 15.86 34.99 -19.06
CA SER A 92 16.22 34.60 -20.42
C SER A 92 17.71 34.79 -20.70
N ALA A 93 18.34 35.85 -20.15
CA ALA A 93 19.72 36.20 -20.46
C ALA A 93 20.76 35.41 -19.65
N GLU A 94 20.44 35.02 -18.44
CA GLU A 94 21.37 34.32 -17.52
C GLU A 94 21.57 32.83 -17.86
N ILE A 95 20.66 32.23 -18.63
CA ILE A 95 20.69 30.80 -18.97
C ILE A 95 21.20 30.62 -20.40
N GLY A 96 22.36 29.96 -20.52
CA GLY A 96 22.99 29.71 -21.82
C GLY A 96 22.51 28.46 -22.57
N HIS A 97 21.90 27.51 -21.89
CA HIS A 97 21.44 26.22 -22.45
C HIS A 97 20.37 25.57 -21.58
N ALA A 98 19.53 24.73 -22.20
CA ALA A 98 18.36 24.10 -21.54
C ALA A 98 18.67 22.82 -20.73
N ASN A 99 19.91 22.31 -20.77
CA ASN A 99 20.26 21.00 -20.20
C ASN A 99 20.14 20.90 -18.66
N GLY A 100 19.99 22.04 -17.97
CA GLY A 100 19.91 22.10 -16.51
C GLY A 100 18.51 21.99 -15.92
N ILE A 101 17.47 21.87 -16.73
CA ILE A 101 16.06 21.96 -16.30
C ILE A 101 15.72 21.03 -15.14
N GLN A 102 16.10 19.77 -15.19
CA GLN A 102 15.81 18.80 -14.12
C GLN A 102 16.47 19.21 -12.79
N GLN A 103 17.69 19.71 -12.82
CA GLN A 103 18.40 20.14 -11.63
C GLN A 103 17.76 21.39 -11.00
N TYR A 104 17.36 22.36 -11.83
CA TYR A 104 16.65 23.54 -11.35
C TYR A 104 15.30 23.17 -10.76
N CYS A 105 14.51 22.32 -11.39
CA CYS A 105 13.23 21.83 -10.85
C CYS A 105 13.40 21.09 -9.52
N LYS A 106 14.44 20.26 -9.39
CA LYS A 106 14.74 19.59 -8.09
C LYS A 106 15.00 20.59 -6.97
N ILE A 107 15.74 21.65 -7.24
CA ILE A 107 16.03 22.69 -6.25
C ILE A 107 14.73 23.43 -5.86
N VAL A 108 13.95 23.89 -6.83
CA VAL A 108 12.67 24.58 -6.59
C VAL A 108 11.73 23.71 -5.78
N ARG A 109 11.60 22.43 -6.16
CA ARG A 109 10.77 21.45 -5.44
C ARG A 109 11.22 21.23 -4.01
N SER A 110 12.52 21.01 -3.79
CA SER A 110 13.08 20.81 -2.46
C SER A 110 12.80 22.00 -1.54
N GLU A 111 13.01 23.21 -2.04
CA GLU A 111 12.77 24.43 -1.28
C GLU A 111 11.27 24.67 -1.02
N SER A 112 10.40 24.30 -1.94
CA SER A 112 8.95 24.31 -1.72
C SER A 112 8.55 23.36 -0.58
N ILE A 113 9.09 22.14 -0.58
CA ILE A 113 8.84 21.17 0.50
C ILE A 113 9.33 21.72 1.83
N HIS A 114 10.53 22.29 1.91
CA HIS A 114 11.06 22.90 3.13
C HIS A 114 10.13 24.01 3.66
N ARG A 115 9.63 24.89 2.79
CA ARG A 115 8.68 25.96 3.17
C ARG A 115 7.37 25.39 3.71
N LYS A 116 6.81 24.37 3.03
CA LYS A 116 5.56 23.71 3.45
C LYS A 116 5.73 23.00 4.80
N LEU A 117 6.87 22.32 5.01
CA LEU A 117 7.19 21.68 6.30
C LEU A 117 7.33 22.69 7.44
N ASN A 118 8.01 23.83 7.19
CA ASN A 118 8.12 24.87 8.19
C ASN A 118 6.75 25.47 8.54
N ALA A 119 5.92 25.78 7.54
CA ALA A 119 4.56 26.27 7.76
C ALA A 119 3.69 25.27 8.54
N PHE A 120 3.82 23.97 8.23
CA PHE A 120 3.16 22.90 8.96
C PHE A 120 3.64 22.84 10.43
N ALA A 121 4.94 22.90 10.66
CA ALA A 121 5.51 22.93 12.01
C ALA A 121 5.03 24.16 12.82
N ASP A 122 4.96 25.35 12.19
CA ASP A 122 4.46 26.55 12.84
C ASP A 122 2.96 26.46 13.15
N LYS A 123 2.17 25.84 12.26
CA LYS A 123 0.75 25.52 12.50
C LYS A 123 0.58 24.60 13.70
N ILE A 124 1.41 23.56 13.82
CA ILE A 124 1.39 22.64 14.97
C ILE A 124 1.72 23.38 16.26
N LYS A 125 2.72 24.27 16.26
CA LYS A 125 3.12 25.05 17.44
C LYS A 125 2.06 26.07 17.85
N ALA A 126 1.32 26.63 16.90
CA ALA A 126 0.32 27.66 17.16
C ALA A 126 -1.02 27.11 17.68
N ASN A 127 -1.29 25.81 17.51
CA ASN A 127 -2.51 25.18 18.01
C ASN A 127 -2.48 24.96 19.52
N ASP A 128 -3.60 25.21 20.16
CA ASP A 128 -3.84 24.82 21.57
C ASP A 128 -4.38 23.38 21.62
N TRP A 129 -3.48 22.43 21.84
CA TRP A 129 -3.80 21.00 21.88
C TRP A 129 -4.63 20.58 23.10
N SER A 130 -4.78 21.46 24.10
CA SER A 130 -5.60 21.18 25.30
C SER A 130 -7.10 21.16 25.00
N THR A 131 -7.53 21.73 23.86
CA THR A 131 -8.94 21.83 23.45
C THR A 131 -9.38 20.71 22.50
N VAL A 132 -8.48 19.79 22.12
CA VAL A 132 -8.78 18.67 21.20
C VAL A 132 -9.51 17.56 21.95
N GLU A 133 -10.78 17.33 21.60
CA GLU A 133 -11.61 16.29 22.21
C GLU A 133 -11.20 14.87 21.76
N ASP A 134 -10.74 14.71 20.52
CA ASP A 134 -10.30 13.44 19.93
C ASP A 134 -8.88 13.57 19.36
N ALA A 135 -7.89 13.26 20.18
CA ALA A 135 -6.49 13.35 19.81
C ALA A 135 -6.09 12.39 18.67
N ASP A 136 -6.69 11.19 18.62
CA ASP A 136 -6.38 10.19 17.59
C ASP A 136 -6.85 10.63 16.20
N SER A 137 -8.04 11.21 16.13
CA SER A 137 -8.59 11.77 14.89
C SER A 137 -7.75 12.95 14.38
N GLU A 138 -7.29 13.79 15.28
CA GLU A 138 -6.46 14.95 14.92
C GLU A 138 -5.05 14.53 14.47
N VAL A 139 -4.45 13.53 15.11
CA VAL A 139 -3.17 12.95 14.66
C VAL A 139 -3.30 12.34 13.26
N ALA A 140 -4.41 11.64 12.97
CA ALA A 140 -4.67 11.11 11.64
C ALA A 140 -4.78 12.24 10.59
N ARG A 141 -5.51 13.32 10.91
CA ARG A 141 -5.65 14.50 10.04
C ARG A 141 -4.30 15.17 9.76
N LEU A 142 -3.45 15.32 10.77
CA LEU A 142 -2.11 15.87 10.60
C LEU A 142 -1.20 14.95 9.77
N GLY A 143 -1.37 13.62 9.91
CA GLY A 143 -0.70 12.64 9.07
C GLY A 143 -1.06 12.79 7.59
N ASP A 144 -2.35 12.91 7.28
CA ASP A 144 -2.83 13.15 5.91
C ASP A 144 -2.30 14.48 5.34
N GLU A 145 -2.29 15.55 6.16
CA GLU A 145 -1.74 16.85 5.73
C GLU A 145 -0.22 16.76 5.46
N LEU A 146 0.54 16.03 6.27
CA LEU A 146 1.96 15.78 6.05
C LEU A 146 2.20 14.96 4.77
N ASP A 147 1.38 13.94 4.53
CA ASP A 147 1.45 13.13 3.30
C ASP A 147 1.20 13.98 2.05
N THR A 148 0.28 14.97 2.10
CA THR A 148 0.07 15.91 0.98
C THR A 148 1.28 16.81 0.70
N ILE A 149 2.06 17.16 1.72
CA ILE A 149 3.29 17.95 1.57
C ILE A 149 4.39 17.13 0.89
N THR A 150 4.50 15.86 1.25
CA THR A 150 5.52 14.93 0.76
C THR A 150 5.10 14.21 -0.52
N ASP A 151 3.82 14.35 -0.91
CA ASP A 151 3.26 13.63 -2.06
C ASP A 151 4.01 14.01 -3.35
N VAL A 152 4.80 13.03 -3.80
CA VAL A 152 5.61 13.09 -5.03
C VAL A 152 4.76 12.84 -6.27
N SER A 153 3.42 12.85 -6.15
CA SER A 153 2.48 12.63 -7.26
C SER A 153 2.44 13.77 -8.29
N ALA A 154 3.59 14.39 -8.53
CA ALA A 154 3.86 15.14 -9.75
C ALA A 154 4.52 14.26 -10.82
N VAL A 155 4.44 12.93 -10.68
CA VAL A 155 4.71 12.03 -11.79
C VAL A 155 3.47 12.13 -12.69
N ALA A 156 3.66 12.43 -13.96
CA ALA A 156 2.58 12.43 -14.95
C ALA A 156 1.80 11.13 -14.79
N PRO A 157 0.43 11.16 -14.70
CA PRO A 157 -0.37 9.96 -14.48
C PRO A 157 -0.28 8.96 -15.63
N TRP A 158 0.47 9.29 -16.67
CA TRP A 158 0.75 8.47 -17.86
C TRP A 158 2.25 8.39 -18.13
N SER A 159 2.69 7.22 -18.57
CA SER A 159 4.04 6.98 -19.06
C SER A 159 3.97 6.56 -20.54
N ARG A 160 4.98 6.88 -21.32
CA ARG A 160 5.05 6.39 -22.71
C ARG A 160 5.24 4.87 -22.71
N PHE A 161 4.61 4.20 -23.67
CA PHE A 161 4.77 2.75 -23.82
C PHE A 161 6.24 2.33 -23.92
N THR A 162 7.05 3.12 -24.67
CA THR A 162 8.48 2.86 -24.84
C THR A 162 9.24 2.84 -23.52
N ASP A 163 8.94 3.79 -22.61
CA ASP A 163 9.64 3.92 -21.32
C ASP A 163 9.26 2.78 -20.37
N ILE A 164 8.00 2.33 -20.45
CA ILE A 164 7.53 1.17 -19.70
C ILE A 164 8.13 -0.11 -20.29
N ALA A 165 8.10 -0.24 -21.62
CA ALA A 165 8.60 -1.43 -22.31
C ALA A 165 10.09 -1.64 -22.05
N GLU A 166 10.90 -0.58 -22.04
CA GLU A 166 12.33 -0.66 -21.70
C GLU A 166 12.54 -1.19 -20.28
N LYS A 167 11.81 -0.66 -19.29
CA LYS A 167 11.88 -1.15 -17.89
C LYS A 167 11.48 -2.61 -17.78
N VAL A 168 10.37 -2.99 -18.42
CA VAL A 168 9.88 -4.38 -18.41
C VAL A 168 10.86 -5.32 -19.09
N LEU A 169 11.49 -4.92 -20.20
CA LEU A 169 12.51 -5.71 -20.88
C LEU A 169 13.76 -5.89 -20.01
N ILE A 170 14.20 -4.85 -19.32
CA ILE A 170 15.33 -4.93 -18.38
C ILE A 170 14.99 -5.91 -17.25
N GLU A 171 13.78 -5.83 -16.69
CA GLU A 171 13.31 -6.75 -15.64
C GLU A 171 13.25 -8.20 -16.15
N MET A 172 12.69 -8.41 -17.35
CA MET A 172 12.61 -9.76 -17.97
C MET A 172 13.98 -10.38 -18.29
N LEU A 173 14.98 -9.55 -18.58
CA LEU A 173 16.36 -9.98 -18.86
C LEU A 173 17.21 -10.07 -17.59
N SER A 174 16.71 -9.60 -16.46
CA SER A 174 17.40 -9.71 -15.17
C SER A 174 17.54 -11.18 -14.77
N PRO A 175 18.71 -11.62 -14.30
CA PRO A 175 18.86 -12.95 -13.74
C PRO A 175 18.20 -13.12 -12.37
N GLU A 176 17.68 -12.05 -11.80
CA GLU A 176 16.98 -12.09 -10.51
C GLU A 176 15.62 -12.78 -10.66
N PRO A 177 15.26 -13.67 -9.71
CA PRO A 177 13.95 -14.31 -9.74
C PRO A 177 12.85 -13.27 -9.59
N PRO A 178 11.70 -13.47 -10.26
CA PRO A 178 10.57 -12.55 -10.15
C PRO A 178 10.14 -12.36 -8.69
N CYS A 179 9.81 -11.12 -8.32
CA CYS A 179 9.45 -10.74 -6.96
C CYS A 179 8.02 -11.22 -6.60
N TYR A 180 7.83 -12.54 -6.42
CA TYR A 180 6.60 -13.10 -5.84
C TYR A 180 6.86 -13.66 -4.46
N ILE A 181 5.87 -13.54 -3.59
CA ILE A 181 5.94 -14.16 -2.27
C ILE A 181 5.36 -15.56 -2.37
N LYS A 182 6.16 -16.55 -1.97
CA LYS A 182 5.72 -17.94 -1.88
C LYS A 182 4.89 -18.16 -0.63
N THR A 183 3.86 -18.98 -0.76
CA THR A 183 2.95 -19.33 0.35
C THR A 183 3.51 -20.44 1.23
N GLY A 184 4.46 -21.22 0.71
CA GLY A 184 4.99 -22.42 1.34
C GLY A 184 4.17 -23.68 1.07
N LEU A 185 3.14 -23.57 0.25
CA LEU A 185 2.36 -24.71 -0.26
C LEU A 185 2.75 -24.94 -1.71
N CYS A 186 3.55 -25.99 -1.99
CA CYS A 186 4.18 -26.23 -3.27
C CYS A 186 3.20 -26.21 -4.45
N ASP A 187 2.06 -26.89 -4.31
CA ASP A 187 1.04 -26.95 -5.36
C ASP A 187 0.36 -25.59 -5.57
N LEU A 188 0.18 -24.82 -4.49
CA LEU A 188 -0.37 -23.48 -4.58
C LEU A 188 0.63 -22.53 -5.25
N ASP A 189 1.89 -22.59 -4.87
CA ASP A 189 2.95 -21.75 -5.43
C ASP A 189 3.24 -22.05 -6.91
N ALA A 190 2.93 -23.27 -7.38
CA ALA A 190 2.99 -23.62 -8.79
C ALA A 190 1.87 -22.98 -9.62
N MET A 191 0.71 -22.74 -9.02
CA MET A 191 -0.48 -22.22 -9.71
C MET A 191 -0.73 -20.74 -9.44
N LEU A 192 -0.46 -20.28 -8.21
CA LEU A 192 -0.76 -18.92 -7.74
C LEU A 192 0.51 -18.19 -7.32
N GLN A 193 0.65 -16.97 -7.76
CA GLN A 193 1.73 -16.08 -7.37
C GLN A 193 1.16 -14.89 -6.58
N LEU A 194 1.61 -14.70 -5.35
CA LEU A 194 1.30 -13.51 -4.56
C LEU A 194 2.15 -12.34 -5.06
N LYS A 195 1.63 -11.64 -6.06
CA LYS A 195 2.30 -10.50 -6.70
C LYS A 195 2.09 -9.22 -5.89
N PRO A 196 3.05 -8.29 -5.89
CA PRO A 196 2.85 -6.95 -5.38
C PRO A 196 1.62 -6.27 -6.00
N GLY A 197 0.87 -5.52 -5.21
CA GLY A 197 -0.33 -4.82 -5.66
C GLY A 197 -1.58 -5.69 -5.85
N THR A 198 -1.54 -6.99 -5.48
CA THR A 198 -2.69 -7.89 -5.62
C THR A 198 -3.46 -8.08 -4.33
N LEU A 199 -4.79 -8.22 -4.45
CA LEU A 199 -5.70 -8.61 -3.38
C LEU A 199 -6.12 -10.07 -3.57
N THR A 200 -5.77 -10.93 -2.61
CA THR A 200 -6.18 -12.33 -2.55
C THR A 200 -7.20 -12.53 -1.43
N ILE A 201 -8.36 -13.04 -1.78
CA ILE A 201 -9.41 -13.40 -0.82
C ILE A 201 -9.30 -14.88 -0.49
N LEU A 202 -9.13 -15.21 0.79
CA LEU A 202 -9.20 -16.57 1.29
C LEU A 202 -10.53 -16.73 2.06
N ALA A 203 -11.45 -17.50 1.50
CA ALA A 203 -12.78 -17.67 2.09
C ALA A 203 -13.05 -19.11 2.50
N ALA A 204 -13.76 -19.28 3.61
CA ALA A 204 -14.18 -20.57 4.12
C ALA A 204 -15.43 -20.47 5.01
N ARG A 205 -16.09 -21.60 5.26
CA ARG A 205 -17.06 -21.70 6.34
C ARG A 205 -16.36 -21.65 7.72
N PRO A 206 -17.07 -21.25 8.79
CA PRO A 206 -16.51 -21.27 10.13
C PRO A 206 -15.94 -22.66 10.51
N SER A 207 -14.85 -22.63 11.28
CA SER A 207 -14.18 -23.84 11.78
C SER A 207 -13.56 -24.78 10.71
N VAL A 208 -13.45 -24.34 9.45
CA VAL A 208 -12.76 -25.10 8.39
C VAL A 208 -11.23 -24.96 8.49
N GLY A 209 -10.73 -23.86 9.07
CA GLY A 209 -9.29 -23.62 9.25
C GLY A 209 -8.75 -22.42 8.49
N LYS A 210 -9.59 -21.48 8.06
CA LYS A 210 -9.23 -20.28 7.33
C LYS A 210 -8.07 -19.50 7.98
N SER A 211 -8.22 -19.12 9.25
CA SER A 211 -7.19 -18.39 10.01
C SER A 211 -5.92 -19.24 10.23
N ALA A 212 -6.05 -20.56 10.33
CA ALA A 212 -4.89 -21.45 10.41
C ALA A 212 -4.07 -21.44 9.11
N LEU A 213 -4.73 -21.53 7.95
CA LEU A 213 -4.04 -21.48 6.66
C LEU A 213 -3.35 -20.12 6.45
N ALA A 214 -4.02 -19.02 6.79
CA ALA A 214 -3.42 -17.69 6.73
C ALA A 214 -2.20 -17.56 7.66
N THR A 215 -2.29 -18.11 8.88
CA THR A 215 -1.17 -18.13 9.82
C THR A 215 -0.03 -19.01 9.31
N ASN A 216 -0.29 -20.15 8.67
CA ASN A 216 0.76 -20.98 8.06
C ASN A 216 1.47 -20.26 6.91
N ILE A 217 0.74 -19.54 6.06
CA ILE A 217 1.35 -18.69 5.01
C ILE A 217 2.20 -17.60 5.65
N MET A 218 1.70 -16.91 6.69
CA MET A 218 2.42 -15.87 7.42
C MET A 218 3.72 -16.39 8.01
N THR A 219 3.69 -17.54 8.68
CA THR A 219 4.89 -18.15 9.28
C THR A 219 5.90 -18.58 8.24
N HIS A 220 5.45 -19.08 7.09
CA HIS A 220 6.35 -19.37 5.96
C HIS A 220 7.07 -18.11 5.48
N ILE A 221 6.32 -17.02 5.27
CA ILE A 221 6.88 -15.72 4.84
C ILE A 221 7.94 -15.23 5.84
N ALA A 222 7.59 -15.22 7.13
CA ALA A 222 8.47 -14.67 8.15
C ALA A 222 9.68 -15.58 8.47
N PHE A 223 9.45 -16.89 8.55
CA PHE A 223 10.45 -17.82 9.09
C PHE A 223 11.32 -18.45 8.00
N ARG A 224 10.75 -18.70 6.81
CA ARG A 224 11.48 -19.36 5.72
C ARG A 224 12.04 -18.38 4.71
N LEU A 225 11.23 -17.36 4.36
CA LEU A 225 11.66 -16.31 3.44
C LEU A 225 12.37 -15.16 4.15
N GLN A 226 12.28 -15.07 5.49
CA GLN A 226 12.84 -13.99 6.31
C GLN A 226 12.38 -12.60 5.88
N LEU A 227 11.09 -12.50 5.51
CA LEU A 227 10.48 -11.27 5.06
C LEU A 227 9.50 -10.72 6.11
N PRO A 228 9.48 -9.40 6.37
CA PRO A 228 8.58 -8.79 7.32
C PRO A 228 7.12 -8.92 6.87
N VAL A 229 6.24 -9.37 7.75
CA VAL A 229 4.80 -9.58 7.48
C VAL A 229 3.94 -9.04 8.60
N THR A 230 2.75 -8.54 8.27
CA THR A 230 1.80 -8.07 9.28
C THR A 230 0.46 -8.79 9.20
N LEU A 231 -0.13 -9.04 10.37
CA LEU A 231 -1.47 -9.60 10.54
C LEU A 231 -2.34 -8.63 11.35
N PHE A 232 -3.45 -8.19 10.77
CA PHE A 232 -4.55 -7.57 11.51
C PHE A 232 -5.55 -8.65 11.89
N SER A 233 -5.55 -9.03 13.16
CA SER A 233 -6.39 -10.11 13.72
C SER A 233 -7.56 -9.49 14.46
N LEU A 234 -8.71 -9.36 13.79
CA LEU A 234 -9.90 -8.74 14.36
C LEU A 234 -10.77 -9.72 15.15
N GLU A 235 -10.53 -11.02 15.03
CA GLU A 235 -11.27 -12.09 15.70
C GLU A 235 -10.51 -12.65 16.89
N MET A 236 -9.18 -12.75 16.79
CA MET A 236 -8.34 -13.44 17.79
C MET A 236 -7.36 -12.48 18.44
N SER A 237 -7.10 -12.67 19.73
CA SER A 237 -6.06 -11.95 20.45
C SER A 237 -4.65 -12.31 19.93
N LYS A 238 -3.69 -11.39 20.09
CA LYS A 238 -2.26 -11.63 19.78
C LYS A 238 -1.75 -12.91 20.44
N ALA A 239 -2.13 -13.12 21.69
CA ALA A 239 -1.71 -14.30 22.48
C ALA A 239 -2.21 -15.61 21.86
N GLU A 240 -3.45 -15.65 21.35
CA GLU A 240 -4.02 -16.83 20.67
C GLU A 240 -3.33 -17.10 19.35
N VAL A 241 -3.06 -16.05 18.55
CA VAL A 241 -2.30 -16.18 17.31
C VAL A 241 -0.91 -16.76 17.59
N VAL A 242 -0.18 -16.21 18.55
CA VAL A 242 1.17 -16.70 18.92
C VAL A 242 1.13 -18.14 19.41
N LYS A 243 0.14 -18.54 20.23
CA LYS A 243 -0.01 -19.94 20.66
C LYS A 243 -0.23 -20.88 19.47
N ARG A 244 -1.01 -20.48 18.46
CA ARG A 244 -1.20 -21.28 17.24
C ARG A 244 0.08 -21.39 16.43
N ILE A 245 0.86 -20.31 16.30
CA ILE A 245 2.16 -20.33 15.64
C ILE A 245 3.09 -21.32 16.36
N ILE A 246 3.19 -21.22 17.68
CA ILE A 246 4.02 -22.11 18.50
C ILE A 246 3.59 -23.58 18.31
N SER A 247 2.29 -23.87 18.37
CA SER A 247 1.75 -25.22 18.15
C SER A 247 2.11 -25.76 16.78
N SER A 248 1.89 -24.95 15.73
CA SER A 248 2.15 -25.32 14.34
C SER A 248 3.63 -25.58 14.05
N GLU A 249 4.52 -24.75 14.59
CA GLU A 249 5.96 -24.83 14.29
C GLU A 249 6.70 -25.83 15.19
N SER A 250 6.28 -25.98 16.48
CA SER A 250 6.88 -26.96 17.38
C SER A 250 6.33 -28.39 17.20
N GLY A 251 5.19 -28.53 16.51
CA GLY A 251 4.48 -29.80 16.42
C GLY A 251 3.89 -30.26 17.76
N VAL A 252 3.71 -29.34 18.71
CA VAL A 252 3.09 -29.64 20.01
C VAL A 252 1.59 -29.39 19.95
N ASN A 253 0.79 -30.33 20.47
CA ASN A 253 -0.66 -30.24 20.48
C ASN A 253 -1.14 -28.92 21.12
N GLY A 254 -1.96 -28.14 20.41
CA GLY A 254 -2.48 -26.85 20.88
C GLY A 254 -3.27 -26.97 22.19
N SER A 255 -4.02 -28.08 22.38
CA SER A 255 -4.71 -28.35 23.67
C SER A 255 -3.76 -28.60 24.84
N ALA A 256 -2.58 -29.17 24.61
CA ALA A 256 -1.56 -29.35 25.62
C ALA A 256 -0.95 -28.02 26.06
N ILE A 257 -0.70 -27.13 25.07
CA ILE A 257 -0.22 -25.75 25.31
C ILE A 257 -1.27 -24.98 26.14
N GLU A 258 -2.55 -25.04 25.74
CA GLU A 258 -3.63 -24.32 26.41
C GLU A 258 -3.84 -24.78 27.87
N LYS A 259 -3.79 -26.11 28.10
CA LYS A 259 -3.95 -26.73 29.42
C LYS A 259 -2.66 -26.70 30.25
N LYS A 260 -1.56 -26.17 29.72
CA LYS A 260 -0.22 -26.18 30.36
C LYS A 260 0.23 -27.58 30.80
N LYS A 261 -0.15 -28.61 30.02
CA LYS A 261 0.22 -30.01 30.27
C LYS A 261 1.24 -30.43 29.24
N LEU A 262 2.49 -30.02 29.44
CA LEU A 262 3.61 -30.25 28.54
C LEU A 262 4.61 -31.22 29.18
N SER A 263 5.10 -32.19 28.41
CA SER A 263 6.28 -32.98 28.75
C SER A 263 7.57 -32.13 28.61
N GLU A 264 8.67 -32.57 29.21
CA GLU A 264 9.96 -31.89 29.06
C GLU A 264 10.40 -31.81 27.61
N THR A 265 10.15 -32.84 26.81
CA THR A 265 10.49 -32.86 25.37
C THR A 265 9.65 -31.88 24.59
N GLU A 266 8.37 -31.73 24.89
CA GLU A 266 7.48 -30.74 24.27
C GLU A 266 7.90 -29.31 24.63
N TYR A 267 8.22 -29.11 25.92
CA TYR A 267 8.74 -27.82 26.37
C TYR A 267 10.06 -27.43 25.65
N GLY A 268 10.96 -28.42 25.51
CA GLY A 268 12.19 -28.21 24.71
C GLY A 268 11.92 -27.76 23.28
N ARG A 269 11.02 -28.45 22.57
CA ARG A 269 10.63 -28.07 21.20
C ARG A 269 10.05 -26.66 21.10
N ILE A 270 9.23 -26.25 22.08
CA ILE A 270 8.69 -24.88 22.14
C ILE A 270 9.81 -23.86 22.32
N LEU A 271 10.77 -24.12 23.19
CA LEU A 271 11.92 -23.23 23.40
C LEU A 271 12.80 -23.14 22.14
N ASP A 272 12.98 -24.24 21.42
CA ASP A 272 13.75 -24.24 20.18
C ASP A 272 13.08 -23.36 19.10
N VAL A 273 11.76 -23.46 18.96
CA VAL A 273 10.98 -22.57 18.08
C VAL A 273 11.16 -21.11 18.51
N ALA A 274 11.04 -20.80 19.80
CA ALA A 274 11.21 -19.43 20.28
C ALA A 274 12.62 -18.86 20.02
N ARG A 275 13.65 -19.72 20.06
CA ARG A 275 15.04 -19.33 19.75
C ARG A 275 15.28 -19.16 18.26
N MET A 276 14.79 -20.10 17.42
CA MET A 276 14.97 -20.09 15.97
C MET A 276 14.35 -18.85 15.31
N TYR A 277 13.23 -18.37 15.86
CA TYR A 277 12.46 -17.29 15.25
C TYR A 277 12.52 -15.98 16.04
N LYS A 278 13.55 -15.83 16.88
CA LYS A 278 13.75 -14.63 17.70
C LYS A 278 13.79 -13.34 16.89
N ASP A 279 14.39 -13.41 15.70
CA ASP A 279 14.62 -12.25 14.84
C ASP A 279 13.61 -12.19 13.66
N ALA A 280 12.52 -12.95 13.73
CA ALA A 280 11.50 -12.94 12.69
C ALA A 280 10.55 -11.74 12.86
N ASP A 281 10.39 -10.98 11.80
CA ASP A 281 9.57 -9.76 11.77
C ASP A 281 8.11 -10.09 11.47
N ILE A 282 7.35 -10.49 12.50
CA ILE A 282 5.89 -10.66 12.46
C ILE A 282 5.24 -9.57 13.33
N PHE A 283 4.46 -8.71 12.70
CA PHE A 283 3.71 -7.65 13.37
C PHE A 283 2.24 -8.06 13.48
N ILE A 284 1.69 -8.11 14.70
CA ILE A 284 0.30 -8.51 14.94
C ILE A 284 -0.44 -7.35 15.59
N ASP A 285 -1.53 -6.92 14.98
CA ASP A 285 -2.49 -5.96 15.53
C ASP A 285 -3.82 -6.67 15.80
N ASP A 286 -4.30 -6.66 17.07
CA ASP A 286 -5.54 -7.28 17.50
C ASP A 286 -6.60 -6.24 17.90
N THR A 287 -6.49 -5.03 17.39
CA THR A 287 -7.48 -3.97 17.64
C THR A 287 -8.80 -4.34 16.96
N SER A 288 -9.86 -4.53 17.75
CA SER A 288 -11.21 -4.80 17.25
C SER A 288 -11.89 -3.54 16.69
N GLY A 289 -12.80 -3.70 15.73
CA GLY A 289 -13.60 -2.59 15.18
C GLY A 289 -12.79 -1.57 14.38
N LEU A 290 -11.68 -1.99 13.77
CA LEU A 290 -10.77 -1.13 13.01
C LEU A 290 -11.44 -0.65 11.71
N ASP A 291 -11.52 0.67 11.50
CA ASP A 291 -11.93 1.24 10.21
C ASP A 291 -10.83 1.05 9.15
N ILE A 292 -11.24 0.95 7.88
CA ILE A 292 -10.31 0.74 6.76
C ILE A 292 -9.30 1.89 6.60
N SER A 293 -9.65 3.10 6.96
CA SER A 293 -8.75 4.26 6.93
C SER A 293 -7.65 4.14 7.98
N VAL A 294 -8.00 3.71 9.20
CA VAL A 294 -7.05 3.49 10.29
C VAL A 294 -6.13 2.31 9.97
N LEU A 295 -6.68 1.21 9.40
CA LEU A 295 -5.87 0.09 8.95
C LEU A 295 -4.85 0.54 7.89
N ARG A 296 -5.29 1.35 6.89
CA ARG A 296 -4.41 1.90 5.85
C ARG A 296 -3.26 2.70 6.44
N GLU A 297 -3.55 3.57 7.40
CA GLU A 297 -2.54 4.39 8.08
C GLU A 297 -1.52 3.52 8.83
N ARG A 298 -2.01 2.54 9.63
CA ARG A 298 -1.14 1.60 10.35
C ARG A 298 -0.28 0.75 9.41
N ALA A 299 -0.87 0.25 8.33
CA ALA A 299 -0.14 -0.52 7.31
C ALA A 299 0.95 0.33 6.62
N ARG A 300 0.65 1.58 6.25
CA ARG A 300 1.63 2.54 5.72
C ARG A 300 2.77 2.80 6.70
N ARG A 301 2.45 3.00 7.97
CA ARG A 301 3.44 3.20 9.03
C ARG A 301 4.36 2.00 9.17
N LEU A 302 3.79 0.78 9.25
CA LEU A 302 4.57 -0.46 9.33
C LEU A 302 5.44 -0.67 8.09
N HIS A 303 4.91 -0.37 6.90
CA HIS A 303 5.68 -0.46 5.66
C HIS A 303 6.86 0.51 5.64
N ARG A 304 6.66 1.77 6.05
CA ARG A 304 7.75 2.77 6.12
C ARG A 304 8.81 2.42 7.17
N GLN A 305 8.41 1.87 8.32
CA GLN A 305 9.32 1.61 9.44
C GLN A 305 10.04 0.26 9.33
N HIS A 306 9.37 -0.76 8.82
CA HIS A 306 9.83 -2.14 8.85
C HIS A 306 9.88 -2.82 7.47
N GLY A 307 9.43 -2.13 6.41
CA GLY A 307 9.46 -2.69 5.05
C GLY A 307 8.55 -3.90 4.89
N ILE A 308 7.38 -3.94 5.55
CA ILE A 308 6.48 -5.10 5.42
C ILE A 308 6.24 -5.44 3.95
N CYS A 309 6.32 -6.73 3.63
CA CYS A 309 6.18 -7.23 2.26
C CYS A 309 4.83 -7.92 2.00
N CYS A 310 4.06 -8.24 3.03
CA CYS A 310 2.74 -8.84 2.93
C CYS A 310 1.84 -8.37 4.07
N LEU A 311 0.57 -8.13 3.76
CA LEU A 311 -0.47 -7.75 4.72
C LEU A 311 -1.55 -8.83 4.75
N ILE A 312 -1.89 -9.32 5.95
CA ILE A 312 -2.97 -10.30 6.17
C ILE A 312 -4.04 -9.68 7.07
N VAL A 313 -5.33 -9.83 6.73
CA VAL A 313 -6.46 -9.30 7.50
C VAL A 313 -7.44 -10.42 7.83
N ASP A 314 -7.65 -10.72 9.10
CA ASP A 314 -8.58 -11.76 9.59
C ASP A 314 -9.65 -11.10 10.47
N TYR A 315 -10.89 -10.89 10.04
CA TYR A 315 -11.51 -11.08 8.74
C TYR A 315 -12.39 -9.85 8.39
N LEU A 316 -12.69 -9.66 7.11
CA LEU A 316 -13.31 -8.46 6.53
C LEU A 316 -14.61 -8.02 7.23
N GLN A 317 -15.47 -8.95 7.61
CA GLN A 317 -16.79 -8.64 8.16
C GLN A 317 -16.76 -8.10 9.60
N LEU A 318 -15.60 -8.15 10.29
CA LEU A 318 -15.41 -7.54 11.62
C LEU A 318 -14.86 -6.11 11.55
N MET A 319 -14.48 -5.63 10.38
CA MET A 319 -14.06 -4.23 10.17
C MET A 319 -15.22 -3.23 10.16
N MET A 320 -16.44 -3.68 10.45
CA MET A 320 -17.63 -2.83 10.37
C MET A 320 -17.65 -1.78 11.49
N SER A 321 -17.95 -0.54 11.13
CA SER A 321 -18.15 0.55 12.08
C SER A 321 -19.28 0.28 13.07
N ASP A 322 -19.10 0.76 14.31
CA ASP A 322 -20.02 0.67 15.45
C ASP A 322 -21.37 1.41 15.28
N THR A 323 -21.76 1.79 14.06
CA THR A 323 -23.03 2.47 13.81
C THR A 323 -24.19 1.50 13.97
N LYS A 324 -24.78 1.54 15.14
CA LYS A 324 -25.97 0.81 15.56
C LYS A 324 -27.08 0.90 14.50
N ARG A 325 -27.57 -0.28 14.02
CA ARG A 325 -28.71 -0.49 13.14
C ARG A 325 -28.48 -0.14 11.66
N ILE A 326 -27.72 -0.97 11.01
CA ILE A 326 -27.55 -0.89 9.56
C ILE A 326 -28.52 -1.86 8.88
N SER A 327 -29.28 -1.37 7.89
CA SER A 327 -30.09 -2.21 7.00
C SER A 327 -29.19 -3.10 6.12
N SER A 328 -29.71 -4.21 5.59
CA SER A 328 -28.95 -5.15 4.76
C SER A 328 -28.28 -4.48 3.55
N SER A 329 -28.89 -3.46 2.96
CA SER A 329 -28.33 -2.69 1.83
C SER A 329 -27.09 -1.87 2.22
N ASN A 330 -27.01 -1.38 3.45
CA ASN A 330 -25.84 -0.66 3.94
C ASN A 330 -24.66 -1.60 4.18
N ARG A 331 -24.92 -2.87 4.53
CA ARG A 331 -23.88 -3.87 4.77
C ARG A 331 -23.09 -4.23 3.51
N GLU A 332 -23.78 -4.40 2.39
CA GLU A 332 -23.12 -4.65 1.09
C GLU A 332 -22.24 -3.48 0.67
N GLN A 333 -22.71 -2.23 0.88
CA GLN A 333 -21.92 -1.04 0.57
C GLN A 333 -20.67 -0.91 1.46
N GLU A 334 -20.78 -1.27 2.73
CA GLU A 334 -19.67 -1.23 3.67
C GLU A 334 -18.60 -2.28 3.33
N VAL A 335 -19.02 -3.51 3.03
CA VAL A 335 -18.11 -4.57 2.55
C VAL A 335 -17.43 -4.16 1.25
N ALA A 336 -18.14 -3.51 0.33
CA ALA A 336 -17.58 -2.98 -0.90
C ALA A 336 -16.54 -1.88 -0.63
N ARG A 337 -16.79 -0.98 0.34
CA ARG A 337 -15.83 0.06 0.75
C ARG A 337 -14.55 -0.57 1.30
N ILE A 338 -14.69 -1.57 2.16
CA ILE A 338 -13.55 -2.28 2.76
C ILE A 338 -12.74 -3.02 1.69
N SER A 339 -13.40 -3.75 0.81
CA SER A 339 -12.75 -4.49 -0.29
C SER A 339 -11.92 -3.57 -1.18
N ARG A 340 -12.53 -2.46 -1.66
CA ARG A 340 -11.82 -1.45 -2.44
C ARG A 340 -10.66 -0.83 -1.67
N GLY A 341 -10.87 -0.53 -0.38
CA GLY A 341 -9.82 0.02 0.49
C GLY A 341 -8.62 -0.91 0.60
N LEU A 342 -8.84 -2.22 0.77
CA LEU A 342 -7.76 -3.21 0.81
C LEU A 342 -7.04 -3.35 -0.53
N LYS A 343 -7.78 -3.30 -1.65
CA LYS A 343 -7.16 -3.28 -2.98
C LYS A 343 -6.31 -2.02 -3.18
N MET A 344 -6.78 -0.86 -2.73
CA MET A 344 -6.00 0.38 -2.77
C MET A 344 -4.74 0.28 -1.91
N ILE A 345 -4.81 -0.31 -0.70
CA ILE A 345 -3.64 -0.54 0.15
C ILE A 345 -2.61 -1.41 -0.57
N ALA A 346 -3.05 -2.51 -1.21
CA ALA A 346 -2.16 -3.37 -1.98
C ALA A 346 -1.42 -2.60 -3.08
N MET A 347 -2.15 -1.77 -3.82
CA MET A 347 -1.58 -0.96 -4.92
C MET A 347 -0.66 0.15 -4.40
N ASP A 348 -1.07 0.89 -3.37
CA ASP A 348 -0.32 2.02 -2.82
C ASP A 348 1.01 1.58 -2.17
N LEU A 349 0.99 0.48 -1.42
CA LEU A 349 2.16 -0.06 -0.74
C LEU A 349 2.98 -1.01 -1.64
N HIS A 350 2.43 -1.36 -2.81
CA HIS A 350 3.06 -2.31 -3.74
C HIS A 350 3.39 -3.65 -3.08
N ILE A 351 2.46 -4.17 -2.26
CA ILE A 351 2.58 -5.46 -1.57
C ILE A 351 1.33 -6.32 -1.82
N PRO A 352 1.40 -7.66 -1.75
CA PRO A 352 0.21 -8.51 -1.72
C PRO A 352 -0.55 -8.33 -0.41
N VAL A 353 -1.89 -8.32 -0.53
CA VAL A 353 -2.81 -8.32 0.60
C VAL A 353 -3.62 -9.61 0.57
N ILE A 354 -3.64 -10.37 1.67
CA ILE A 354 -4.49 -11.55 1.86
C ILE A 354 -5.60 -11.17 2.84
N ALA A 355 -6.83 -11.17 2.39
CA ALA A 355 -7.97 -10.86 3.23
C ALA A 355 -8.86 -12.08 3.42
N LEU A 356 -9.18 -12.38 4.66
CA LEU A 356 -10.00 -13.52 5.02
C LEU A 356 -11.48 -13.15 4.97
N SER A 357 -12.32 -14.03 4.42
CA SER A 357 -13.75 -13.82 4.31
C SER A 357 -14.54 -15.06 4.77
N GLN A 358 -15.71 -14.84 5.35
CA GLN A 358 -16.60 -15.91 5.74
C GLN A 358 -17.62 -16.16 4.64
N LEU A 359 -17.84 -17.44 4.30
CA LEU A 359 -18.83 -17.86 3.30
C LEU A 359 -20.25 -17.90 3.87
N SER A 360 -21.23 -17.67 2.99
CA SER A 360 -22.66 -17.80 3.27
C SER A 360 -23.02 -19.23 3.74
N ARG A 361 -24.10 -19.33 4.57
CA ARG A 361 -24.64 -20.63 5.00
C ARG A 361 -25.26 -21.44 3.85
N ASN A 362 -25.56 -20.82 2.73
CA ASN A 362 -26.19 -21.48 1.56
C ASN A 362 -25.31 -22.60 0.95
N VAL A 363 -23.98 -22.56 1.17
CA VAL A 363 -23.08 -23.67 0.78
C VAL A 363 -23.53 -24.99 1.39
N GLU A 364 -24.00 -25.01 2.66
CA GLU A 364 -24.38 -26.22 3.37
C GLU A 364 -25.71 -26.84 2.90
N SER A 365 -26.56 -26.06 2.23
CA SER A 365 -27.85 -26.50 1.71
C SER A 365 -27.79 -27.19 0.34
N ARG A 366 -26.65 -27.11 -0.35
CA ARG A 366 -26.45 -27.73 -1.66
C ARG A 366 -26.02 -29.20 -1.54
N ALA A 367 -26.34 -29.98 -2.56
CA ALA A 367 -25.88 -31.38 -2.66
C ALA A 367 -24.34 -31.42 -2.79
N ASP A 368 -23.77 -30.55 -3.63
CA ASP A 368 -22.33 -30.27 -3.68
C ASP A 368 -22.01 -29.14 -2.74
N LYS A 369 -21.31 -29.44 -1.65
CA LYS A 369 -20.92 -28.52 -0.60
C LYS A 369 -19.64 -27.71 -0.94
N HIS A 370 -19.11 -27.86 -2.15
CA HIS A 370 -17.98 -27.03 -2.57
C HIS A 370 -18.41 -25.57 -2.77
N PRO A 371 -17.66 -24.63 -2.23
CA PRO A 371 -17.95 -23.20 -2.40
C PRO A 371 -17.81 -22.72 -3.84
N ILE A 372 -18.66 -21.78 -4.24
CA ILE A 372 -18.60 -21.08 -5.53
C ILE A 372 -18.59 -19.57 -5.31
N LEU A 373 -18.24 -18.79 -6.33
CA LEU A 373 -18.09 -17.32 -6.20
C LEU A 373 -19.35 -16.63 -5.65
N SER A 374 -20.54 -17.10 -6.00
CA SER A 374 -21.80 -16.58 -5.45
C SER A 374 -21.99 -16.80 -3.94
N ASP A 375 -21.18 -17.64 -3.30
CA ASP A 375 -21.22 -17.87 -1.84
C ASP A 375 -20.46 -16.82 -1.03
N LEU A 376 -19.70 -15.96 -1.69
CA LEU A 376 -19.18 -14.72 -1.14
C LEU A 376 -20.31 -13.70 -0.90
N ARG A 377 -21.43 -14.13 -0.30
CA ARG A 377 -22.68 -13.41 -0.15
C ARG A 377 -22.50 -12.05 0.52
N GLU A 378 -23.32 -11.07 0.10
CA GLU A 378 -23.24 -9.65 0.46
C GLU A 378 -22.02 -8.92 -0.11
N SER A 379 -21.34 -9.50 -1.12
CA SER A 379 -20.02 -9.07 -1.54
C SER A 379 -19.74 -9.27 -3.03
N GLY A 380 -20.68 -9.02 -3.93
CA GLY A 380 -20.37 -8.94 -5.37
C GLY A 380 -19.18 -8.02 -5.65
N ALA A 381 -18.98 -7.02 -4.80
CA ALA A 381 -17.82 -6.14 -4.84
C ALA A 381 -16.50 -6.85 -4.49
N ILE A 382 -16.47 -7.74 -3.48
CA ILE A 382 -15.25 -8.51 -3.15
C ILE A 382 -14.80 -9.34 -4.35
N GLU A 383 -15.76 -9.99 -5.04
CA GLU A 383 -15.44 -10.74 -6.24
C GLU A 383 -14.85 -9.85 -7.34
N GLN A 384 -15.38 -8.64 -7.54
CA GLN A 384 -14.90 -7.72 -8.56
C GLN A 384 -13.52 -7.15 -8.23
N ASP A 385 -13.28 -6.74 -6.99
CA ASP A 385 -12.05 -6.09 -6.55
C ASP A 385 -10.88 -7.08 -6.41
N ALA A 386 -11.16 -8.34 -6.02
CA ALA A 386 -10.15 -9.37 -5.82
C ALA A 386 -9.44 -9.76 -7.13
N ASP A 387 -8.13 -9.88 -7.07
CA ASP A 387 -7.33 -10.46 -8.15
C ASP A 387 -7.38 -12.00 -8.09
N ASN A 388 -7.37 -12.55 -6.88
CA ASN A 388 -7.47 -13.99 -6.63
C ASN A 388 -8.53 -14.27 -5.58
N VAL A 389 -9.25 -15.39 -5.76
CA VAL A 389 -10.22 -15.91 -4.78
C VAL A 389 -9.91 -17.38 -4.53
N LEU A 390 -9.66 -17.70 -3.28
CA LEU A 390 -9.35 -19.03 -2.78
C LEU A 390 -10.47 -19.50 -1.86
N PHE A 391 -11.00 -20.71 -2.11
CA PHE A 391 -11.95 -21.34 -1.21
C PHE A 391 -11.31 -22.53 -0.50
N LEU A 392 -11.30 -22.48 0.82
CA LEU A 392 -10.89 -23.62 1.63
C LEU A 392 -12.13 -24.42 2.03
N HIS A 393 -12.14 -25.68 1.66
CA HIS A 393 -13.18 -26.63 1.98
C HIS A 393 -12.62 -27.87 2.70
N ARG A 394 -13.36 -28.40 3.65
CA ARG A 394 -13.06 -29.66 4.34
C ARG A 394 -14.34 -30.42 4.59
N GLU A 395 -14.34 -31.69 4.22
CA GLU A 395 -15.40 -32.61 4.57
C GLU A 395 -15.27 -33.05 6.03
N LYS A 396 -16.40 -33.12 6.72
CA LYS A 396 -16.47 -33.65 8.12
C LYS A 396 -16.94 -35.10 8.15
N GLU A 397 -16.54 -35.87 7.14
CA GLU A 397 -16.86 -37.29 7.06
C GLU A 397 -15.82 -38.11 7.81
N GLU A 398 -16.27 -39.19 8.43
CA GLU A 398 -15.41 -40.15 9.15
C GLU A 398 -14.39 -40.76 8.16
N GLY A 399 -13.11 -40.68 8.48
CA GLY A 399 -12.00 -41.12 7.61
C GLY A 399 -11.44 -40.04 6.66
N LYS A 400 -12.05 -38.85 6.55
CA LYS A 400 -11.56 -37.72 5.73
C LYS A 400 -11.21 -36.48 6.58
N GLU A 401 -11.00 -36.66 7.86
CA GLU A 401 -10.79 -35.57 8.83
C GLU A 401 -9.53 -34.72 8.54
N HIS A 402 -8.59 -35.30 7.80
CA HIS A 402 -7.33 -34.69 7.40
C HIS A 402 -7.35 -34.11 5.98
N ASP A 403 -8.36 -34.43 5.19
CA ASP A 403 -8.43 -33.97 3.81
C ASP A 403 -9.00 -32.54 3.74
N ALA A 404 -8.34 -31.70 2.98
CA ALA A 404 -8.79 -30.35 2.71
C ALA A 404 -8.57 -30.02 1.22
N ASP A 405 -9.56 -29.39 0.61
CA ASP A 405 -9.47 -28.86 -0.74
C ASP A 405 -9.30 -27.35 -0.69
N LEU A 406 -8.36 -26.83 -1.48
CA LEU A 406 -8.18 -25.42 -1.72
C LEU A 406 -8.45 -25.12 -3.19
N ASP A 407 -9.61 -24.51 -3.45
CA ASP A 407 -10.05 -24.17 -4.80
C ASP A 407 -9.58 -22.76 -5.15
N ILE A 408 -8.81 -22.61 -6.24
CA ILE A 408 -8.53 -21.32 -6.87
C ILE A 408 -9.72 -21.00 -7.79
N ALA A 409 -10.73 -20.33 -7.23
CA ALA A 409 -11.99 -20.07 -7.94
C ALA A 409 -11.89 -18.87 -8.90
N LYS A 410 -10.98 -17.94 -8.63
CA LYS A 410 -10.68 -16.79 -9.49
C LYS A 410 -9.19 -16.49 -9.45
N GLN A 411 -8.62 -16.20 -10.62
CA GLN A 411 -7.27 -15.68 -10.77
C GLN A 411 -7.22 -14.78 -12.01
N ARG A 412 -6.85 -13.50 -11.85
CA ARG A 412 -6.78 -12.56 -12.99
C ARG A 412 -5.66 -12.88 -13.97
N SER A 413 -4.57 -13.46 -13.48
CA SER A 413 -3.34 -13.66 -14.26
C SER A 413 -2.85 -15.10 -14.21
N GLY A 414 -3.75 -16.08 -14.26
CA GLY A 414 -3.39 -17.49 -14.22
C GLY A 414 -4.60 -18.43 -14.27
N PRO A 415 -4.37 -19.74 -14.24
CA PRO A 415 -5.43 -20.74 -14.31
C PRO A 415 -6.17 -20.86 -12.98
N THR A 416 -7.43 -21.27 -13.04
CA THR A 416 -8.19 -21.77 -11.89
C THR A 416 -7.94 -23.26 -11.72
N GLY A 417 -8.17 -23.79 -10.51
CA GLY A 417 -7.98 -25.20 -10.25
C GLY A 417 -8.20 -25.56 -8.78
N ARG A 418 -7.98 -26.83 -8.47
CA ARG A 418 -8.13 -27.37 -7.12
C ARG A 418 -6.84 -28.02 -6.66
N ILE A 419 -6.48 -27.77 -5.41
CA ILE A 419 -5.29 -28.29 -4.74
C ILE A 419 -5.76 -29.07 -3.52
N LYS A 420 -5.16 -30.21 -3.29
CA LYS A 420 -5.41 -31.03 -2.10
C LYS A 420 -4.37 -30.73 -1.03
N LEU A 421 -4.83 -30.49 0.20
CA LEU A 421 -3.98 -30.23 1.36
C LEU A 421 -4.26 -31.28 2.44
N TYR A 422 -3.24 -31.55 3.25
CA TYR A 422 -3.38 -32.33 4.46
C TYR A 422 -3.57 -31.41 5.67
N TRP A 423 -4.60 -31.66 6.44
CA TRP A 423 -4.90 -30.91 7.68
C TRP A 423 -4.51 -31.69 8.92
N ASN A 424 -3.66 -31.12 9.76
CA ASN A 424 -3.36 -31.60 11.10
C ASN A 424 -4.04 -30.70 12.16
N GLY A 425 -5.21 -31.11 12.63
CA GLY A 425 -6.00 -30.33 13.58
C GLY A 425 -5.36 -30.19 14.96
N ALA A 426 -4.53 -31.17 15.35
CA ALA A 426 -3.87 -31.15 16.67
C ALA A 426 -2.88 -29.98 16.81
N ILE A 427 -2.24 -29.60 15.71
CA ILE A 427 -1.24 -28.51 15.64
C ILE A 427 -1.68 -27.35 14.75
N THR A 428 -2.93 -27.37 14.26
CA THR A 428 -3.50 -26.33 13.39
C THR A 428 -2.65 -26.02 12.14
N LYS A 429 -2.17 -27.07 11.46
CA LYS A 429 -1.25 -26.96 10.33
C LYS A 429 -1.83 -27.60 9.06
N PHE A 430 -1.71 -26.84 7.93
CA PHE A 430 -1.90 -27.38 6.59
C PHE A 430 -0.54 -27.67 5.96
N THR A 431 -0.43 -28.78 5.24
CA THR A 431 0.75 -29.16 4.47
C THR A 431 0.35 -29.70 3.09
N CYS A 432 1.26 -29.72 2.14
CA CYS A 432 1.08 -30.41 0.88
C CYS A 432 0.95 -31.93 1.12
N LEU A 433 0.32 -32.64 0.17
CA LEU A 433 0.18 -34.10 0.30
C LEU A 433 1.52 -34.82 0.27
N ASP A 434 2.49 -34.30 -0.49
CA ASP A 434 3.82 -34.89 -0.65
C ASP A 434 4.72 -34.67 0.59
N ASP A 435 4.40 -33.72 1.47
CA ASP A 435 5.14 -33.42 2.68
C ASP A 435 4.72 -34.29 3.91
N ARG A 436 4.02 -35.39 3.69
CA ARG A 436 3.50 -36.26 4.77
C ARG A 436 4.54 -37.10 5.52
N PHE A 437 5.80 -37.09 5.02
CA PHE A 437 6.86 -37.96 5.54
C PHE A 437 8.03 -37.19 6.12
#